data_19a65dd54e5b41121615b928b99900ed
#
_entry.id   19a65dd54e5b41121615b928b99900ed
#
_cell.length_a   1.000
_cell.length_b   1.000
_cell.length_c   1.000
_cell.angle_alpha   90.00
_cell.angle_beta   90.00
_cell.angle_gamma   90.00
#
_symmetry.space_group_name_H-M   'P 1'
#
loop_
_entity.id
_entity.type
_entity.pdbx_description
1 polymer ?
#
loop_
_entity_poly.entity_id
_entity_poly.type
_entity_poly.pdbx_seq_one_letter_code
_entity_poly.pdbx_strand_id
1 'polypeptide(L)'
;VMINIATANRKTGSMAIFVFGYGSLIWKTGFHYDERLIGFIKGYRRVFYQGSTDHRGTPSKPGRAVTLEPAENQICWGVAYKISKEHQEEAINLLEVREKQYDQKLSVDFYTDLSAASPEVSNVLVYVGSSDKEKNPNYLGPSSFKEIALQIASAEGPSGTNREYLFRLEKNLREMGVEDEHVYELAQEVRRILS
;
A
#
# COMPACT_ATOMS: atom_id res chain seq x y z
N VAL A 1 21.65 10.75 -1.92
CA VAL A 1 21.90 9.31 -1.98
C VAL A 1 21.24 8.81 -3.25
N MET A 2 22.03 8.52 -4.28
CA MET A 2 21.51 7.92 -5.52
C MET A 2 21.03 6.50 -5.19
N ILE A 3 19.73 6.29 -5.25
CA ILE A 3 19.16 4.96 -5.17
C ILE A 3 19.36 4.33 -6.53
N ASN A 4 20.18 3.29 -6.56
CA ASN A 4 20.30 2.43 -7.75
C ASN A 4 18.97 1.67 -7.88
N ILE A 5 18.04 2.24 -8.65
CA ILE A 5 16.77 1.56 -8.95
C ILE A 5 17.12 0.48 -9.96
N ALA A 6 17.26 -0.75 -9.45
CA ALA A 6 17.45 -1.89 -10.31
C ALA A 6 16.24 -2.02 -11.24
N THR A 7 16.52 -1.95 -12.53
CA THR A 7 15.50 -2.09 -13.58
C THR A 7 14.84 -3.47 -13.52
N ALA A 8 13.52 -3.48 -13.51
CA ALA A 8 12.75 -4.71 -13.51
C ALA A 8 12.95 -5.47 -14.83
N ASN A 9 13.38 -6.72 -14.73
CA ASN A 9 13.59 -7.58 -15.87
C ASN A 9 12.32 -8.38 -16.16
N ARG A 10 11.46 -7.87 -17.01
CA ARG A 10 10.59 -8.76 -17.80
C ARG A 10 11.44 -9.38 -18.91
N LYS A 11 11.13 -10.59 -19.36
CA LYS A 11 11.80 -11.37 -20.42
C LYS A 11 12.02 -10.62 -21.76
N THR A 12 11.66 -9.36 -21.82
CA THR A 12 11.91 -8.46 -22.96
C THR A 12 12.56 -7.19 -22.43
N GLY A 13 13.85 -7.06 -22.52
CA GLY A 13 14.79 -5.99 -22.19
C GLY A 13 14.35 -4.52 -22.14
N SER A 14 13.23 -4.22 -21.50
CA SER A 14 12.68 -2.87 -21.34
C SER A 14 13.20 -2.26 -20.05
N MET A 15 13.69 -0.99 -20.10
CA MET A 15 14.16 -0.19 -18.96
C MET A 15 13.01 0.37 -18.12
N ALA A 16 11.85 -0.32 -18.05
CA ALA A 16 10.73 0.07 -17.24
C ALA A 16 10.97 -0.25 -15.75
N ILE A 17 10.39 0.56 -14.86
CA ILE A 17 10.28 0.25 -13.44
C ILE A 17 8.86 -0.18 -13.11
N PHE A 18 8.71 -0.94 -12.02
CA PHE A 18 7.41 -1.32 -11.49
C PHE A 18 7.28 -0.83 -10.05
N VAL A 19 6.07 -0.36 -9.71
CA VAL A 19 5.72 0.09 -8.36
C VAL A 19 4.52 -0.70 -7.88
N PHE A 20 4.60 -1.25 -6.66
CA PHE A 20 3.52 -2.01 -6.04
C PHE A 20 2.65 -1.11 -5.18
N GLY A 21 1.35 -1.10 -5.46
CA GLY A 21 0.34 -0.42 -4.66
C GLY A 21 -0.49 -1.41 -3.84
N TYR A 22 -0.59 -1.18 -2.55
CA TYR A 22 -1.35 -2.03 -1.62
C TYR A 22 -2.33 -1.24 -0.74
N GLY A 23 -2.37 0.05 -0.88
CA GLY A 23 -3.29 0.98 -0.22
C GLY A 23 -3.91 1.93 -1.24
N SER A 24 -3.87 3.23 -1.00
CA SER A 24 -4.48 4.24 -1.88
C SER A 24 -3.89 4.26 -3.29
N LEU A 25 -2.68 3.77 -3.52
CA LEU A 25 -2.11 3.60 -4.86
C LEU A 25 -2.92 2.64 -5.74
N ILE A 26 -3.76 1.78 -5.17
CA ILE A 26 -4.64 0.90 -5.94
C ILE A 26 -5.66 1.72 -6.77
N TRP A 27 -6.17 2.83 -6.23
CA TRP A 27 -7.20 3.65 -6.89
C TRP A 27 -6.77 5.07 -7.25
N LYS A 28 -5.66 5.55 -6.73
CA LYS A 28 -5.19 6.92 -6.96
C LYS A 28 -3.69 6.92 -7.22
N THR A 29 -3.30 6.92 -8.48
CA THR A 29 -1.89 6.92 -8.89
C THR A 29 -1.34 8.35 -9.04
N GLY A 30 -1.96 9.17 -9.84
CA GLY A 30 -1.50 10.53 -10.17
C GLY A 30 -0.30 10.57 -11.12
N PHE A 31 0.25 9.44 -11.51
CA PHE A 31 1.34 9.31 -12.49
C PHE A 31 0.90 8.48 -13.70
N HIS A 32 1.60 8.65 -14.82
CA HIS A 32 1.39 7.84 -16.02
C HIS A 32 1.98 6.44 -15.85
N TYR A 33 1.22 5.42 -16.25
CA TYR A 33 1.67 4.02 -16.28
C TYR A 33 1.21 3.34 -17.56
N ASP A 34 2.00 2.38 -18.06
CA ASP A 34 1.70 1.66 -19.30
C ASP A 34 0.90 0.38 -19.06
N GLU A 35 1.13 -0.27 -17.91
CA GLU A 35 0.41 -1.50 -17.52
C GLU A 35 0.06 -1.45 -16.04
N ARG A 36 -1.05 -2.11 -15.71
CA ARG A 36 -1.52 -2.36 -14.35
C ARG A 36 -1.79 -3.84 -14.21
N LEU A 37 -1.06 -4.51 -13.34
CA LEU A 37 -1.17 -5.94 -13.09
C LEU A 37 -1.76 -6.19 -11.71
N ILE A 38 -2.79 -7.03 -11.63
CA ILE A 38 -3.31 -7.53 -10.36
C ILE A 38 -2.47 -8.72 -9.94
N GLY A 39 -2.01 -8.74 -8.67
CA GLY A 39 -1.20 -9.82 -8.15
C GLY A 39 -0.86 -9.63 -6.68
N PHE A 40 0.21 -10.27 -6.25
CA PHE A 40 0.59 -10.30 -4.85
C PHE A 40 2.10 -10.34 -4.66
N ILE A 41 2.52 -9.94 -3.47
CA ILE A 41 3.87 -10.14 -2.96
C ILE A 41 3.83 -11.16 -1.82
N LYS A 42 4.94 -11.85 -1.58
CA LYS A 42 5.08 -12.87 -0.55
C LYS A 42 5.86 -12.35 0.64
N GLY A 43 5.55 -12.89 1.83
CA GLY A 43 6.29 -12.60 3.05
C GLY A 43 5.88 -11.31 3.76
N TYR A 44 4.75 -10.74 3.37
CA TYR A 44 4.19 -9.53 3.97
C TYR A 44 2.69 -9.64 4.14
N ARG A 45 2.17 -8.91 5.12
CA ARG A 45 0.72 -8.69 5.30
C ARG A 45 0.41 -7.20 5.38
N ARG A 46 -0.78 -6.84 4.94
CA ARG A 46 -1.34 -5.48 5.03
C ARG A 46 -1.89 -5.25 6.43
N VAL A 47 -1.47 -4.16 7.07
CA VAL A 47 -1.90 -3.81 8.42
C VAL A 47 -2.20 -2.32 8.57
N PHE A 48 -3.23 -1.96 9.33
CA PHE A 48 -3.62 -0.58 9.61
C PHE A 48 -2.83 0.00 10.80
N TYR A 49 -1.50 0.00 10.69
CA TYR A 49 -0.59 0.42 11.77
C TYR A 49 0.08 1.77 11.53
N GLN A 50 -0.08 2.35 10.34
CA GLN A 50 0.48 3.65 10.00
C GLN A 50 -0.48 4.77 10.39
N GLY A 51 0.00 5.75 11.15
CA GLY A 51 -0.76 6.95 11.47
C GLY A 51 -0.87 7.88 10.26
N SER A 52 -2.08 8.35 10.01
CA SER A 52 -2.35 9.37 9.01
C SER A 52 -2.67 10.69 9.71
N THR A 53 -1.76 11.65 9.60
CA THR A 53 -1.84 12.95 10.27
C THR A 53 -2.09 14.11 9.30
N ASP A 54 -2.03 13.86 8.00
CA ASP A 54 -2.15 14.88 6.95
C ASP A 54 -3.08 14.49 5.79
N HIS A 55 -3.69 13.30 5.84
CA HIS A 55 -4.65 12.82 4.83
C HIS A 55 -5.99 12.40 5.45
N ARG A 56 -6.01 11.36 6.29
CA ARG A 56 -7.23 10.75 6.86
C ARG A 56 -7.38 11.02 8.36
N GLY A 57 -6.55 11.88 8.89
CA GLY A 57 -6.56 12.36 10.25
C GLY A 57 -5.77 13.66 10.36
N THR A 58 -5.58 14.12 11.59
CA THR A 58 -4.81 15.31 11.96
C THR A 58 -3.73 14.92 12.97
N PRO A 59 -2.74 15.80 13.24
CA PRO A 59 -1.73 15.49 14.26
C PRO A 59 -2.31 15.21 15.64
N SER A 60 -3.40 15.89 16.02
CA SER A 60 -4.08 15.68 17.31
C SER A 60 -5.04 14.50 17.32
N LYS A 61 -5.54 14.09 16.17
CA LYS A 61 -6.45 12.97 15.99
C LYS A 61 -6.08 12.18 14.73
N PRO A 62 -4.99 11.38 14.78
CA PRO A 62 -4.54 10.66 13.61
C PRO A 62 -5.55 9.59 13.17
N GLY A 63 -5.64 9.39 11.87
CA GLY A 63 -6.29 8.25 11.27
C GLY A 63 -5.32 7.06 11.14
N ARG A 64 -5.80 5.97 10.60
CA ARG A 64 -5.00 4.78 10.29
C ARG A 64 -5.00 4.49 8.80
N ALA A 65 -3.82 4.34 8.25
CA ALA A 65 -3.57 3.88 6.89
C ALA A 65 -2.81 2.55 6.93
N VAL A 66 -2.78 1.87 5.79
CA VAL A 66 -2.08 0.60 5.69
C VAL A 66 -0.58 0.80 5.51
N THR A 67 0.17 -0.11 6.08
CA THR A 67 1.58 -0.39 5.79
C THR A 67 1.74 -1.90 5.63
N LEU A 68 2.95 -2.36 5.37
CA LEU A 68 3.28 -3.78 5.29
C LEU A 68 4.09 -4.18 6.51
N GLU A 69 3.79 -5.36 7.02
CA GLU A 69 4.52 -6.01 8.10
C GLU A 69 5.06 -7.34 7.59
N PRO A 70 6.33 -7.70 7.88
CA PRO A 70 6.84 -9.03 7.58
C PRO A 70 5.96 -10.11 8.19
N ALA A 71 5.57 -11.09 7.39
CA ALA A 71 4.72 -12.20 7.81
C ALA A 71 5.06 -13.45 6.99
N GLU A 72 5.76 -14.39 7.61
CA GLU A 72 6.17 -15.63 6.97
C GLU A 72 4.94 -16.41 6.45
N ASN A 73 5.05 -16.95 5.24
CA ASN A 73 4.01 -17.72 4.57
C ASN A 73 2.71 -16.96 4.26
N GLN A 74 2.71 -15.64 4.39
CA GLN A 74 1.57 -14.82 3.98
C GLN A 74 1.84 -14.11 2.65
N ILE A 75 0.76 -13.71 2.00
CA ILE A 75 0.79 -12.92 0.76
C ILE A 75 -0.04 -11.65 0.94
N CYS A 76 0.33 -10.62 0.20
CA CYS A 76 -0.43 -9.37 0.16
C CYS A 76 -0.83 -9.08 -1.29
N TRP A 77 -2.12 -9.08 -1.57
CA TRP A 77 -2.66 -8.71 -2.87
C TRP A 77 -2.64 -7.20 -3.08
N GLY A 78 -2.37 -6.83 -4.31
CA GLY A 78 -2.36 -5.43 -4.73
C GLY A 78 -2.17 -5.33 -6.24
N VAL A 79 -1.60 -4.21 -6.67
CA VAL A 79 -1.38 -3.94 -8.09
C VAL A 79 0.07 -3.54 -8.34
N ALA A 80 0.63 -3.95 -9.47
CA ALA A 80 1.92 -3.46 -9.94
C ALA A 80 1.70 -2.58 -11.17
N TYR A 81 2.28 -1.37 -11.14
CA TYR A 81 2.24 -0.42 -12.24
C TYR A 81 3.57 -0.41 -12.97
N LYS A 82 3.51 -0.61 -14.29
CA LYS A 82 4.67 -0.46 -15.16
C LYS A 82 4.81 0.99 -15.59
N ILE A 83 5.97 1.58 -15.33
CA ILE A 83 6.28 2.97 -15.68
C ILE A 83 7.44 2.97 -16.67
N SER A 84 7.19 3.44 -17.90
CA SER A 84 8.21 3.54 -18.92
C SER A 84 9.28 4.57 -18.56
N LYS A 85 10.47 4.44 -19.15
CA LYS A 85 11.61 5.30 -18.86
C LYS A 85 11.30 6.79 -18.97
N GLU A 86 10.52 7.19 -19.95
CA GLU A 86 10.18 8.61 -20.20
C GLU A 86 9.33 9.25 -19.09
N HIS A 87 8.57 8.43 -18.30
CA HIS A 87 7.71 8.90 -17.23
C HIS A 87 8.25 8.62 -15.82
N GLN A 88 9.44 8.01 -15.70
CA GLN A 88 9.99 7.58 -14.41
C GLN A 88 10.32 8.74 -13.49
N GLU A 89 10.97 9.78 -14.00
CA GLU A 89 11.36 10.93 -13.18
C GLU A 89 10.15 11.62 -12.56
N GLU A 90 9.14 11.91 -13.37
CA GLU A 90 7.87 12.50 -12.90
C GLU A 90 7.17 11.62 -11.87
N ALA A 91 7.05 10.33 -12.15
CA ALA A 91 6.39 9.37 -11.26
C ALA A 91 7.13 9.22 -9.92
N ILE A 92 8.45 9.09 -9.93
CA ILE A 92 9.26 8.99 -8.71
C ILE A 92 9.16 10.28 -7.90
N ASN A 93 9.25 11.45 -8.51
CA ASN A 93 9.12 12.73 -7.80
C ASN A 93 7.75 12.85 -7.13
N LEU A 94 6.69 12.46 -7.79
CA LEU A 94 5.34 12.44 -7.23
C LEU A 94 5.23 11.47 -6.05
N LEU A 95 5.78 10.26 -6.18
CA LEU A 95 5.78 9.24 -5.13
C LEU A 95 6.59 9.68 -3.90
N GLU A 96 7.75 10.29 -4.09
CA GLU A 96 8.58 10.80 -2.99
C GLU A 96 7.83 11.86 -2.15
N VAL A 97 7.04 12.71 -2.78
CA VAL A 97 6.21 13.69 -2.08
C VAL A 97 5.03 13.03 -1.39
N ARG A 98 4.32 12.14 -2.11
CA ARG A 98 3.10 11.49 -1.61
C ARG A 98 3.37 10.51 -0.48
N GLU A 99 4.46 9.74 -0.58
CA GLU A 99 4.85 8.69 0.35
C GLU A 99 5.92 9.16 1.37
N LYS A 100 6.02 10.47 1.60
CA LYS A 100 7.04 11.07 2.49
C LYS A 100 7.02 10.55 3.92
N GLN A 101 5.89 10.05 4.40
CA GLN A 101 5.74 9.48 5.74
C GLN A 101 6.11 7.98 5.80
N TYR A 102 6.44 7.37 4.65
CA TYR A 102 6.89 5.98 4.56
C TYR A 102 8.42 5.98 4.44
N ASP A 103 9.10 5.55 5.49
CA ASP A 103 10.54 5.68 5.66
C ASP A 103 11.38 4.66 4.89
N GLN A 104 10.75 3.59 4.41
CA GLN A 104 11.44 2.50 3.69
C GLN A 104 10.97 2.37 2.25
N LYS A 105 11.94 2.04 1.39
CA LYS A 105 11.72 1.60 0.02
C LYS A 105 12.30 0.21 -0.12
N LEU A 106 11.47 -0.75 -0.47
CA LEU A 106 11.85 -2.14 -0.64
C LEU A 106 11.78 -2.54 -2.10
N SER A 107 12.59 -3.52 -2.47
CA SER A 107 12.52 -4.20 -3.75
C SER A 107 11.99 -5.60 -3.50
N VAL A 108 10.88 -5.96 -4.15
CA VAL A 108 10.19 -7.23 -3.95
C VAL A 108 9.88 -7.92 -5.26
N ASP A 109 9.64 -9.23 -5.19
CA ASP A 109 9.11 -10.01 -6.30
C ASP A 109 7.58 -9.96 -6.31
N PHE A 110 7.01 -9.86 -7.50
CA PHE A 110 5.57 -9.78 -7.73
C PHE A 110 5.09 -10.98 -8.54
N TYR A 111 3.99 -11.57 -8.09
CA TYR A 111 3.39 -12.77 -8.65
C TYR A 111 1.97 -12.51 -9.11
N THR A 112 1.56 -13.16 -10.19
CA THR A 112 0.17 -13.12 -10.69
C THR A 112 -0.53 -14.47 -10.58
N ASP A 113 0.20 -15.53 -10.29
CA ASP A 113 -0.30 -16.91 -10.19
C ASP A 113 0.20 -17.55 -8.89
N LEU A 114 -0.73 -18.03 -8.07
CA LEU A 114 -0.43 -18.69 -6.80
C LEU A 114 0.43 -19.96 -6.95
N SER A 115 0.36 -20.63 -8.10
CA SER A 115 1.12 -21.85 -8.40
C SER A 115 2.49 -21.58 -9.05
N ALA A 116 2.79 -20.33 -9.40
CA ALA A 116 4.04 -20.00 -10.07
C ALA A 116 5.26 -20.19 -9.17
N ALA A 117 6.28 -20.89 -9.70
CA ALA A 117 7.56 -21.07 -9.01
C ALA A 117 8.46 -19.82 -9.10
N SER A 118 8.25 -18.98 -10.10
CA SER A 118 9.01 -17.76 -10.34
C SER A 118 8.10 -16.53 -10.45
N PRO A 119 8.60 -15.34 -10.08
CA PRO A 119 7.79 -14.12 -10.14
C PRO A 119 7.47 -13.70 -11.59
N GLU A 120 6.35 -13.04 -11.75
CA GLU A 120 6.00 -12.35 -13.02
C GLU A 120 6.91 -11.14 -13.24
N VAL A 121 7.21 -10.40 -12.18
CA VAL A 121 8.11 -9.24 -12.19
C VAL A 121 9.01 -9.29 -10.97
N SER A 122 10.30 -9.07 -11.15
CA SER A 122 11.27 -8.90 -10.07
C SER A 122 11.63 -7.42 -9.86
N ASN A 123 12.19 -7.10 -8.70
CA ASN A 123 12.64 -5.75 -8.35
C ASN A 123 11.52 -4.69 -8.44
N VAL A 124 10.36 -5.02 -7.91
CA VAL A 124 9.24 -4.08 -7.82
C VAL A 124 9.44 -3.16 -6.62
N LEU A 125 9.35 -1.86 -6.84
CA LEU A 125 9.49 -0.84 -5.80
C LEU A 125 8.24 -0.82 -4.91
N VAL A 126 8.46 -0.85 -3.59
CA VAL A 126 7.40 -0.74 -2.59
C VAL A 126 7.79 0.29 -1.52
N TYR A 127 6.86 1.20 -1.20
CA TYR A 127 7.01 2.13 -0.09
C TYR A 127 6.38 1.53 1.18
N VAL A 128 7.13 1.49 2.27
CA VAL A 128 6.70 0.88 3.53
C VAL A 128 7.00 1.80 4.70
N GLY A 129 6.02 1.97 5.58
CA GLY A 129 6.21 2.58 6.89
C GLY A 129 6.68 1.51 7.87
N SER A 130 7.93 1.62 8.33
CA SER A 130 8.51 0.64 9.25
C SER A 130 7.96 0.77 10.67
N SER A 131 8.20 -0.24 11.50
CA SER A 131 7.88 -0.23 12.92
C SER A 131 8.88 0.54 13.78
N ASP A 132 9.94 1.06 13.19
CA ASP A 132 10.95 1.88 13.87
C ASP A 132 10.39 3.30 14.08
N LYS A 133 9.97 3.60 15.30
CA LYS A 133 9.36 4.90 15.65
C LYS A 133 10.32 6.08 15.56
N GLU A 134 11.62 5.85 15.59
CA GLU A 134 12.61 6.92 15.38
C GLU A 134 12.64 7.35 13.91
N LYS A 135 12.57 6.40 12.99
CA LYS A 135 12.54 6.64 11.54
C LYS A 135 11.14 6.92 11.01
N ASN A 136 10.13 6.37 11.68
CA ASN A 136 8.73 6.51 11.33
C ASN A 136 7.91 6.98 12.56
N PRO A 137 7.96 8.26 12.90
CA PRO A 137 7.26 8.78 14.10
C PRO A 137 5.73 8.65 14.01
N ASN A 138 5.18 8.44 12.82
CA ASN A 138 3.74 8.23 12.62
C ASN A 138 3.31 6.77 12.76
N TYR A 139 4.24 5.84 13.04
CA TYR A 139 3.87 4.46 13.27
C TYR A 139 3.09 4.31 14.57
N LEU A 140 1.81 3.93 14.47
CA LEU A 140 0.94 3.71 15.63
C LEU A 140 1.04 2.29 16.17
N GLY A 141 1.37 1.34 15.31
CA GLY A 141 1.53 -0.06 15.67
C GLY A 141 0.23 -0.82 15.87
N PRO A 142 0.35 -2.05 16.41
CA PRO A 142 -0.80 -2.90 16.70
C PRO A 142 -1.69 -2.28 17.77
N SER A 143 -2.99 -2.53 17.64
CA SER A 143 -4.01 -2.24 18.64
C SER A 143 -5.10 -3.29 18.52
N SER A 144 -6.04 -3.35 19.44
CA SER A 144 -7.15 -4.28 19.32
C SER A 144 -7.99 -3.97 18.07
N PHE A 145 -8.62 -5.00 17.53
CA PHE A 145 -9.51 -4.87 16.37
C PHE A 145 -10.58 -3.78 16.58
N LYS A 146 -11.18 -3.75 17.77
CA LYS A 146 -12.20 -2.75 18.13
C LYS A 146 -11.64 -1.33 18.19
N GLU A 147 -10.45 -1.15 18.75
CA GLU A 147 -9.81 0.17 18.85
C GLU A 147 -9.45 0.71 17.46
N ILE A 148 -8.90 -0.14 16.58
CA ILE A 148 -8.63 0.23 15.19
C ILE A 148 -9.92 0.62 14.48
N ALA A 149 -10.99 -0.16 14.62
CA ALA A 149 -12.28 0.12 14.00
C ALA A 149 -12.89 1.44 14.51
N LEU A 150 -12.84 1.71 15.79
CA LEU A 150 -13.33 2.96 16.40
C LEU A 150 -12.53 4.18 15.91
N GLN A 151 -11.21 4.06 15.83
CA GLN A 151 -10.35 5.13 15.32
C GLN A 151 -10.68 5.44 13.86
N ILE A 152 -10.80 4.42 13.02
CA ILE A 152 -11.16 4.58 11.59
C ILE A 152 -12.55 5.18 11.44
N ALA A 153 -13.51 4.75 12.25
CA ALA A 153 -14.88 5.27 12.20
C ALA A 153 -14.96 6.78 12.52
N SER A 154 -14.05 7.31 13.32
CA SER A 154 -14.15 8.67 13.88
C SER A 154 -13.12 9.67 13.33
N ALA A 155 -12.01 9.22 12.74
CA ALA A 155 -10.97 10.13 12.26
C ALA A 155 -11.33 10.74 10.90
N GLU A 156 -10.89 11.96 10.69
CA GLU A 156 -11.06 12.71 9.45
C GLU A 156 -9.85 13.63 9.24
N GLY A 157 -9.45 13.78 8.00
CA GLY A 157 -8.35 14.67 7.61
C GLY A 157 -8.66 15.43 6.31
N PRO A 158 -7.67 16.17 5.78
CA PRO A 158 -7.85 16.99 4.58
C PRO A 158 -8.32 16.23 3.35
N SER A 159 -7.99 14.93 3.25
CA SER A 159 -8.40 14.07 2.11
C SER A 159 -9.75 13.38 2.33
N GLY A 160 -10.40 13.62 3.46
CA GLY A 160 -11.69 13.04 3.81
C GLY A 160 -11.63 12.13 5.05
N THR A 161 -12.72 11.40 5.28
CA THR A 161 -12.85 10.52 6.44
C THR A 161 -11.98 9.29 6.32
N ASN A 162 -11.52 8.78 7.45
CA ASN A 162 -10.72 7.54 7.50
C ASN A 162 -11.53 6.32 7.06
N ARG A 163 -12.84 6.28 7.41
CA ARG A 163 -13.75 5.21 6.93
C ARG A 163 -13.86 5.15 5.41
N GLU A 164 -13.83 6.29 4.72
CA GLU A 164 -13.83 6.33 3.26
C GLU A 164 -12.60 5.62 2.67
N TYR A 165 -11.44 5.84 3.24
CA TYR A 165 -10.21 5.15 2.84
C TYR A 165 -10.35 3.63 2.96
N LEU A 166 -10.85 3.14 4.10
CA LEU A 166 -11.08 1.72 4.33
C LEU A 166 -12.11 1.14 3.33
N PHE A 167 -13.23 1.82 3.12
CA PHE A 167 -14.27 1.36 2.21
C PHE A 167 -13.83 1.37 0.74
N ARG A 168 -12.99 2.33 0.34
CA ARG A 168 -12.38 2.32 -0.99
C ARG A 168 -11.41 1.17 -1.17
N LEU A 169 -10.60 0.89 -0.17
CA LEU A 169 -9.70 -0.27 -0.19
C LEU A 169 -10.50 -1.57 -0.32
N GLU A 170 -11.50 -1.76 0.51
CA GLU A 170 -12.41 -2.91 0.43
C GLU A 170 -13.03 -3.05 -0.97
N LYS A 171 -13.62 -1.98 -1.49
CA LYS A 171 -14.25 -1.97 -2.81
C LYS A 171 -13.29 -2.40 -3.91
N ASN A 172 -12.10 -1.81 -3.93
CA ASN A 172 -11.10 -2.13 -4.95
C ASN A 172 -10.60 -3.57 -4.86
N LEU A 173 -10.37 -4.09 -3.65
CA LEU A 173 -9.96 -5.48 -3.46
C LEU A 173 -11.06 -6.45 -3.94
N ARG A 174 -12.34 -6.16 -3.65
CA ARG A 174 -13.46 -6.97 -4.14
C ARG A 174 -13.59 -6.93 -5.67
N GLU A 175 -13.44 -5.75 -6.28
CA GLU A 175 -13.46 -5.60 -7.74
C GLU A 175 -12.29 -6.33 -8.42
N MET A 176 -11.15 -6.45 -7.76
CA MET A 176 -10.02 -7.25 -8.21
C MET A 176 -10.26 -8.76 -8.08
N GLY A 177 -11.33 -9.17 -7.39
CA GLY A 177 -11.65 -10.58 -7.17
C GLY A 177 -10.71 -11.28 -6.19
N VAL A 178 -10.06 -10.52 -5.29
CA VAL A 178 -9.14 -11.05 -4.30
C VAL A 178 -9.78 -11.05 -2.91
N GLU A 179 -9.33 -11.97 -2.06
CA GLU A 179 -9.78 -12.05 -0.68
C GLU A 179 -8.77 -11.40 0.25
N ASP A 180 -9.25 -10.50 1.10
CA ASP A 180 -8.53 -9.94 2.23
C ASP A 180 -9.49 -9.90 3.42
N GLU A 181 -9.53 -10.99 4.16
CA GLU A 181 -10.47 -11.18 5.27
C GLU A 181 -10.36 -10.08 6.31
N HIS A 182 -9.12 -9.68 6.64
CA HIS A 182 -8.88 -8.62 7.63
C HIS A 182 -9.53 -7.29 7.21
N VAL A 183 -9.34 -6.87 5.96
CA VAL A 183 -9.96 -5.64 5.43
C VAL A 183 -11.47 -5.74 5.44
N TYR A 184 -12.04 -6.89 5.05
CA TYR A 184 -13.48 -7.08 4.97
C TYR A 184 -14.14 -7.10 6.34
N GLU A 185 -13.55 -7.80 7.31
CA GLU A 185 -14.03 -7.81 8.68
C GLU A 185 -13.95 -6.43 9.33
N LEU A 186 -12.86 -5.70 9.10
CA LEU A 186 -12.68 -4.35 9.61
C LEU A 186 -13.71 -3.38 9.03
N ALA A 187 -13.97 -3.46 7.72
CA ALA A 187 -15.00 -2.66 7.07
C ALA A 187 -16.40 -2.95 7.62
N GLN A 188 -16.70 -4.22 7.86
CA GLN A 188 -17.97 -4.64 8.45
C GLN A 188 -18.14 -4.08 9.88
N GLU A 189 -17.10 -4.16 10.70
CA GLU A 189 -17.14 -3.61 12.07
C GLU A 189 -17.29 -2.09 12.07
N VAL A 190 -16.60 -1.37 11.20
CA VAL A 190 -16.77 0.08 11.08
C VAL A 190 -18.21 0.44 10.67
N ARG A 191 -18.82 -0.29 9.74
CA ARG A 191 -20.25 -0.09 9.40
C ARG A 191 -21.16 -0.32 10.59
N ARG A 192 -20.87 -1.35 11.38
CA ARG A 192 -21.64 -1.65 12.61
C ARG A 192 -21.55 -0.50 13.62
N ILE A 193 -20.37 0.09 13.80
CA ILE A 193 -20.17 1.23 14.70
C ILE A 193 -20.95 2.46 14.22
N LEU A 194 -21.05 2.65 12.90
CA LEU A 194 -21.72 3.80 12.30
C LEU A 194 -23.24 3.68 12.18
N SER A 195 -23.79 2.48 12.40
CA SER A 195 -25.22 2.22 12.29
C SER A 195 -26.04 2.65 13.51
#